data_e6a5adb7d65e97184f362311562e9857
#
_entry.id   e6a5adb7d65e97184f362311562e9857
#
_cell.length_a   1.000
_cell.length_b   1.000
_cell.length_c   1.000
_cell.angle_alpha   90.00
_cell.angle_beta   90.00
_cell.angle_gamma   90.00
#
_symmetry.space_group_name_H-M   'P 1'
#
loop_
_entity.id
_entity.type
_entity.pdbx_description
1 polymer ?
#
loop_
_entity_poly.entity_id
_entity_poly.type
_entity_poly.pdbx_seq_one_letter_code
_entity_poly.pdbx_strand_id
1 'polypeptide(L)'
;MEDVRGALAANLAELRKEENLTQAEFAARFNYSDKAVSKWERGDSLPDVVMLKTIADLYGLRVDDLLTEDGVASALAEAAGREKKRDAYLMQKMLIAAMW
;
A
#
# COMPACT_ATOMS: atom_id res chain seq x y z
N MET A 1 -9.80 -16.69 -15.32
CA MET A 1 -9.03 -16.86 -14.08
C MET A 1 -8.25 -15.59 -13.80
N GLU A 2 -8.37 -15.04 -12.61
CA GLU A 2 -7.64 -13.83 -12.25
C GLU A 2 -6.13 -14.06 -12.31
N ASP A 3 -5.40 -13.07 -12.82
CA ASP A 3 -3.95 -13.07 -12.81
C ASP A 3 -3.46 -12.53 -11.45
N VAL A 4 -3.50 -13.38 -10.44
CA VAL A 4 -3.08 -13.03 -9.09
C VAL A 4 -1.61 -12.62 -9.04
N ARG A 5 -0.75 -13.30 -9.79
CA ARG A 5 0.68 -13.00 -9.86
C ARG A 5 0.93 -11.60 -10.45
N GLY A 6 0.27 -11.29 -11.55
CA GLY A 6 0.38 -9.97 -12.18
C GLY A 6 -0.21 -8.87 -11.31
N ALA A 7 -1.35 -9.13 -10.67
CA ALA A 7 -1.98 -8.19 -9.75
C ALA A 7 -1.05 -7.89 -8.58
N LEU A 8 -0.46 -8.90 -7.97
CA LEU A 8 0.48 -8.74 -6.86
C LEU A 8 1.70 -7.92 -7.28
N ALA A 9 2.30 -8.25 -8.43
CA ALA A 9 3.46 -7.52 -8.95
C ALA A 9 3.16 -6.04 -9.12
N ALA A 10 2.04 -5.71 -9.76
CA ALA A 10 1.61 -4.33 -9.99
C ALA A 10 1.30 -3.61 -8.67
N ASN A 11 0.63 -4.27 -7.74
CA ASN A 11 0.27 -3.70 -6.44
C ASN A 11 1.51 -3.39 -5.59
N LEU A 12 2.51 -4.26 -5.58
CA LEU A 12 3.75 -4.01 -4.84
C LEU A 12 4.52 -2.83 -5.42
N ALA A 13 4.59 -2.73 -6.75
CA ALA A 13 5.23 -1.60 -7.41
C ALA A 13 4.47 -0.29 -7.12
N GLU A 14 3.14 -0.31 -7.15
CA GLU A 14 2.30 0.84 -6.81
C GLU A 14 2.56 1.33 -5.39
N LEU A 15 2.59 0.41 -4.44
CA LEU A 15 2.83 0.71 -3.04
C LEU A 15 4.20 1.37 -2.83
N ARG A 16 5.23 0.81 -3.46
CA ARG A 16 6.58 1.34 -3.41
C ARG A 16 6.67 2.76 -4.00
N LYS A 17 6.07 2.95 -5.16
CA LYS A 17 6.09 4.24 -5.88
C LYS A 17 5.31 5.31 -5.13
N GLU A 18 4.21 4.94 -4.51
CA GLU A 18 3.40 5.86 -3.70
C GLU A 18 4.22 6.46 -2.55
N GLU A 19 5.16 5.68 -2.01
CA GLU A 19 6.05 6.13 -0.95
C GLU A 19 7.34 6.75 -1.47
N ASN A 20 7.51 6.88 -2.78
CA ASN A 20 8.71 7.42 -3.43
C ASN A 20 9.98 6.63 -3.05
N LEU A 21 9.86 5.33 -2.90
CA LEU A 21 10.99 4.47 -2.52
C LEU A 21 11.58 3.75 -3.73
N THR A 22 12.89 3.55 -3.69
CA THR A 22 13.56 2.64 -4.62
C THR A 22 13.25 1.20 -4.20
N GLN A 23 13.54 0.24 -5.08
CA GLN A 23 13.38 -1.17 -4.74
C GLN A 23 14.25 -1.55 -3.54
N ALA A 24 15.46 -1.02 -3.47
CA ALA A 24 16.37 -1.28 -2.34
C ALA A 24 15.83 -0.71 -1.03
N GLU A 25 15.29 0.49 -1.05
CA GLU A 25 14.70 1.12 0.13
C GLU A 25 13.46 0.38 0.62
N PHE A 26 12.61 -0.05 -0.31
CA PHE A 26 11.43 -0.84 0.01
C PHE A 26 11.83 -2.19 0.62
N ALA A 27 12.82 -2.87 0.01
CA ALA A 27 13.32 -4.15 0.50
C ALA A 27 13.89 -4.03 1.92
N ALA A 28 14.58 -2.94 2.21
CA ALA A 28 15.19 -2.72 3.52
C ALA A 28 14.15 -2.67 4.65
N ARG A 29 12.93 -2.23 4.37
CA ARG A 29 11.84 -2.19 5.36
C ARG A 29 11.46 -3.58 5.87
N PHE A 30 11.70 -4.60 5.05
CA PHE A 30 11.30 -5.99 5.32
C PHE A 30 12.49 -6.91 5.52
N ASN A 31 13.70 -6.33 5.57
CA ASN A 31 14.93 -7.09 5.70
C ASN A 31 15.15 -8.05 4.52
N TYR A 32 14.77 -7.61 3.33
CA TYR A 32 14.97 -8.35 2.07
C TYR A 32 15.95 -7.59 1.18
N SER A 33 16.36 -8.23 0.06
CA SER A 33 17.25 -7.61 -0.92
C SER A 33 16.45 -6.91 -2.03
N ASP A 34 17.10 -5.96 -2.68
CA ASP A 34 16.54 -5.28 -3.86
C ASP A 34 16.24 -6.27 -4.98
N LYS A 35 17.04 -7.34 -5.09
CA LYS A 35 16.83 -8.40 -6.09
C LYS A 35 15.51 -9.14 -5.85
N ALA A 36 15.17 -9.40 -4.59
CA ALA A 36 13.90 -10.04 -4.24
C ALA A 36 12.72 -9.17 -4.66
N VAL A 37 12.75 -7.87 -4.31
CA VAL A 37 11.68 -6.93 -4.68
C VAL A 37 11.58 -6.80 -6.19
N SER A 38 12.70 -6.73 -6.89
CA SER A 38 12.72 -6.67 -8.35
C SER A 38 12.04 -7.89 -8.98
N LYS A 39 12.30 -9.09 -8.45
CA LYS A 39 11.65 -10.33 -8.92
C LYS A 39 10.15 -10.31 -8.65
N TRP A 40 9.73 -9.82 -7.47
CA TRP A 40 8.31 -9.70 -7.13
C TRP A 40 7.58 -8.77 -8.11
N GLU A 41 8.20 -7.62 -8.43
CA GLU A 41 7.58 -6.61 -9.31
C GLU A 41 7.54 -7.06 -10.78
N ARG A 42 8.39 -8.00 -11.18
CA ARG A 42 8.35 -8.60 -12.52
C ARG A 42 7.44 -9.84 -12.59
N GLY A 43 6.97 -10.31 -11.45
CA GLY A 43 6.20 -11.55 -11.39
C GLY A 43 7.05 -12.81 -11.52
N ASP A 44 8.38 -12.70 -11.39
CA ASP A 44 9.30 -13.83 -11.48
C ASP A 44 9.30 -14.70 -10.22
N SER A 45 9.00 -14.11 -9.08
CA SER A 45 8.83 -14.83 -7.82
C SER A 45 7.76 -14.13 -6.99
N LEU A 46 7.33 -14.80 -5.91
CA LEU A 46 6.29 -14.28 -5.03
C LEU A 46 6.85 -14.17 -3.61
N PRO A 47 6.46 -13.14 -2.85
CA PRO A 47 6.68 -13.14 -1.41
C PRO A 47 5.94 -14.32 -0.79
N ASP A 48 6.47 -14.88 0.30
CA ASP A 48 5.76 -15.93 1.01
C ASP A 48 4.55 -15.35 1.78
N VAL A 49 3.71 -16.24 2.32
CA VAL A 49 2.46 -15.85 2.99
C VAL A 49 2.73 -14.92 4.18
N VAL A 50 3.78 -15.21 4.95
CA VAL A 50 4.16 -14.38 6.10
C VAL A 50 4.56 -12.97 5.65
N MET A 51 5.33 -12.89 4.56
CA MET A 51 5.76 -11.59 4.01
C MET A 51 4.57 -10.81 3.45
N LEU A 52 3.62 -11.48 2.78
CA LEU A 52 2.40 -10.84 2.30
C LEU A 52 1.63 -10.20 3.47
N LYS A 53 1.47 -10.93 4.55
CA LYS A 53 0.80 -10.45 5.75
C LYS A 53 1.55 -9.27 6.37
N THR A 54 2.86 -9.36 6.43
CA THR A 54 3.73 -8.30 6.98
C THR A 54 3.61 -7.01 6.18
N ILE A 55 3.65 -7.11 4.85
CA ILE A 55 3.50 -5.94 3.97
C ILE A 55 2.11 -5.32 4.16
N ALA A 56 1.07 -6.13 4.13
CA ALA A 56 -0.30 -5.66 4.29
C ALA A 56 -0.48 -4.94 5.63
N ASP A 57 0.00 -5.54 6.72
CA ASP A 57 -0.13 -4.96 8.06
C ASP A 57 0.61 -3.62 8.19
N LEU A 58 1.81 -3.53 7.61
CA LEU A 58 2.61 -2.30 7.67
C LEU A 58 1.87 -1.12 7.03
N TYR A 59 1.14 -1.37 5.95
CA TYR A 59 0.46 -0.32 5.20
C TYR A 59 -1.04 -0.23 5.50
N GLY A 60 -1.53 -0.98 6.49
CA GLY A 60 -2.95 -0.94 6.85
C GLY A 60 -3.86 -1.52 5.77
N LEU A 61 -3.33 -2.45 4.98
CA LEU A 61 -4.05 -3.13 3.91
C LEU A 61 -4.44 -4.54 4.32
N ARG A 62 -5.37 -5.13 3.59
CA ARG A 62 -5.65 -6.56 3.68
C ARG A 62 -4.78 -7.29 2.66
N VAL A 63 -4.45 -8.54 2.94
CA VAL A 63 -3.71 -9.36 1.96
C VAL A 63 -4.48 -9.42 0.63
N ASP A 64 -5.80 -9.49 0.68
CA ASP A 64 -6.64 -9.48 -0.52
C ASP A 64 -6.41 -8.24 -1.40
N ASP A 65 -6.16 -7.09 -0.79
CA ASP A 65 -5.86 -5.85 -1.54
C ASP A 65 -4.58 -5.99 -2.37
N LEU A 66 -3.61 -6.76 -1.87
CA LEU A 66 -2.37 -7.03 -2.61
C LEU A 66 -2.58 -8.00 -3.79
N LEU A 67 -3.57 -8.87 -3.68
CA LEU A 67 -3.81 -9.95 -4.64
C LEU A 67 -4.89 -9.61 -5.69
N THR A 68 -5.57 -8.49 -5.52
CA THR A 68 -6.67 -8.07 -6.40
C THR A 68 -6.20 -6.96 -7.33
N GLU A 69 -6.61 -7.03 -8.60
CA GLU A 69 -6.28 -5.99 -9.59
C GLU A 69 -6.70 -4.62 -9.07
N ASP A 70 -5.76 -3.67 -9.11
CA ASP A 70 -5.95 -2.30 -8.59
C ASP A 70 -6.34 -2.23 -7.11
N GLY A 71 -6.10 -3.30 -6.35
CA GLY A 71 -6.46 -3.37 -4.92
C GLY A 71 -5.76 -2.31 -4.08
N VAL A 72 -4.47 -2.10 -4.30
CA VAL A 72 -3.69 -1.09 -3.57
C VAL A 72 -4.15 0.32 -3.95
N ALA A 73 -4.31 0.59 -5.25
CA ALA A 73 -4.77 1.90 -5.72
C ALA A 73 -6.15 2.25 -5.14
N SER A 74 -7.06 1.28 -5.12
CA SER A 74 -8.41 1.47 -4.55
C SER A 74 -8.35 1.72 -3.04
N ALA A 75 -7.54 0.96 -2.31
CA ALA A 75 -7.38 1.11 -0.86
C ALA A 75 -6.77 2.46 -0.50
N LEU A 76 -5.77 2.92 -1.26
CA LEU A 76 -5.14 4.23 -1.06
C LEU A 76 -6.13 5.36 -1.35
N ALA A 77 -6.95 5.23 -2.37
CA ALA A 77 -7.98 6.22 -2.70
C ALA A 77 -9.02 6.32 -1.58
N GLU A 78 -9.46 5.20 -1.02
CA GLU A 78 -10.39 5.18 0.11
C GLU A 78 -9.77 5.82 1.35
N ALA A 79 -8.52 5.53 1.65
CA ALA A 79 -7.82 6.10 2.80
C ALA A 79 -7.67 7.62 2.65
N ALA A 80 -7.32 8.11 1.46
CA ALA A 80 -7.23 9.54 1.17
C ALA A 80 -8.59 10.23 1.33
N GLY A 81 -9.66 9.58 0.89
CA GLY A 81 -11.02 10.09 1.08
C GLY A 81 -11.42 10.19 2.54
N ARG A 82 -11.07 9.19 3.34
CA ARG A 82 -11.32 9.19 4.79
C ARG A 82 -10.52 10.30 5.50
N GLU A 83 -9.28 10.50 5.14
CA GLU A 83 -8.44 11.56 5.69
C GLU A 83 -8.99 12.95 5.38
N LYS A 84 -9.41 13.18 4.13
CA LYS A 84 -10.01 14.44 3.74
C LYS A 84 -11.28 14.75 4.53
N LYS A 85 -12.14 13.75 4.74
CA LYS A 85 -13.36 13.91 5.54
C LYS A 85 -13.03 14.21 6.99
N ARG A 86 -12.03 13.53 7.55
CA ARG A 86 -11.59 13.76 8.93
C ARG A 86 -11.02 15.15 9.12
N ASP A 87 -10.19 15.60 8.18
CA ASP A 87 -9.58 16.94 8.22
C ASP A 87 -10.65 18.01 8.11
N ALA A 88 -11.63 17.86 7.21
CA ALA A 88 -12.74 18.78 7.08
C ALA A 88 -13.56 18.86 8.38
N TYR A 89 -13.81 17.72 9.01
CA TYR A 89 -14.54 17.66 10.28
C TYR A 89 -13.77 18.36 11.40
N LEU A 90 -12.46 18.12 11.50
CA LEU A 90 -11.60 18.75 12.51
C LEU A 90 -11.52 20.25 12.30
N MET A 91 -11.38 20.72 11.05
CA MET A 91 -11.36 22.13 10.72
C MET A 91 -12.67 22.82 11.11
N GLN A 92 -13.80 22.17 10.82
CA GLN A 92 -15.11 22.69 11.20
C GLN A 92 -15.25 22.81 12.71
N LYS A 93 -14.80 21.82 13.47
CA LYS A 93 -14.79 21.85 14.94
C LYS A 93 -13.91 23.00 15.47
N MET A 94 -12.74 23.19 14.87
CA MET A 94 -11.82 24.26 15.26
C MET A 94 -12.42 25.63 15.00
N LEU A 95 -13.11 25.82 13.87
CA LEU A 95 -13.79 27.07 13.55
C LEU A 95 -14.92 27.38 14.54
N ILE A 96 -15.70 26.37 14.88
CA ILE A 96 -16.79 26.53 15.90
C ILE A 96 -16.20 26.90 17.25
N ALA A 97 -15.11 26.25 17.66
CA ALA A 97 -14.45 26.55 18.94
C ALA A 97 -13.87 27.98 18.95
N ALA A 98 -13.38 28.47 17.82
CA ALA A 98 -12.83 29.80 17.71
C ALA A 98 -13.90 30.91 17.75
N MET A 99 -15.15 30.56 17.51
CA MET A 99 -16.27 31.50 17.53
C MET A 99 -16.85 31.74 18.94
N TRP A 100 -16.42 30.97 19.92
CA TRP A 100 -16.81 31.12 21.31
C TRP A 100 -15.75 31.92 22.08
#